data_fa4c66fafc6847c81067eaa5f5e924b7
#
_entry.id   fa4c66fafc6847c81067eaa5f5e924b7
#
_cell.length_a   1.000
_cell.length_b   1.000
_cell.length_c   1.000
_cell.angle_alpha   90.00
_cell.angle_beta   90.00
_cell.angle_gamma   90.00
#
_symmetry.space_group_name_H-M   'P 1'
#
loop_
_entity.id
_entity.type
_entity.pdbx_description
1 polymer ?
#
loop_
_entity_poly.entity_id
_entity_poly.type
_entity_poly.pdbx_seq_one_letter_code
_entity_poly.pdbx_strand_id
1 'polypeptide(L)'
;IEGSLQEIAEGNKAAESASAALEEVVEGIKEIAEESKMLSEQSAEQARAMEQAESGVNQISEVVQSNSAAAQESSATSEELSAQAVSLNELVGQFVLRKD
;
A
#
# COMPACT_ATOMS: atom_id res chain seq x y z
N ILE A 1 65.31 4.33 -32.09
CA ILE A 1 65.29 5.07 -30.81
C ILE A 1 64.08 6.03 -30.77
N GLU A 2 63.83 6.79 -31.83
CA GLU A 2 62.66 7.70 -31.87
C GLU A 2 61.35 6.89 -31.84
N GLY A 3 61.27 5.74 -32.49
CA GLY A 3 60.13 4.86 -32.47
C GLY A 3 59.87 4.29 -31.08
N SER A 4 60.93 3.99 -30.32
CA SER A 4 60.84 3.47 -28.96
C SER A 4 60.28 4.52 -27.97
N LEU A 5 60.73 5.78 -28.11
CA LEU A 5 60.25 6.89 -27.30
C LEU A 5 58.77 7.15 -27.58
N GLN A 6 58.38 7.10 -28.85
CA GLN A 6 56.99 7.29 -29.25
C GLN A 6 56.09 6.16 -28.73
N GLU A 7 56.54 4.92 -28.77
CA GLU A 7 55.84 3.76 -28.23
C GLU A 7 55.66 3.89 -26.70
N ILE A 8 56.71 4.36 -26.01
CA ILE A 8 56.63 4.59 -24.56
C ILE A 8 55.61 5.70 -24.23
N ALA A 9 55.64 6.77 -25.01
CA ALA A 9 54.65 7.90 -24.82
C ALA A 9 53.22 7.41 -25.07
N GLU A 10 53.01 6.63 -26.11
CA GLU A 10 51.69 6.03 -26.41
C GLU A 10 51.27 5.06 -25.31
N GLY A 11 52.18 4.23 -24.82
CA GLY A 11 51.97 3.32 -23.72
C GLY A 11 51.57 4.06 -22.43
N ASN A 12 52.29 5.12 -22.12
CA ASN A 12 51.97 5.98 -20.93
C ASN A 12 50.61 6.61 -21.06
N LYS A 13 50.25 7.10 -22.24
CA LYS A 13 48.97 7.70 -22.53
C LYS A 13 47.84 6.69 -22.37
N ALA A 14 48.05 5.47 -22.87
CA ALA A 14 47.08 4.37 -22.71
C ALA A 14 46.93 4.00 -21.25
N ALA A 15 48.04 3.96 -20.48
CA ALA A 15 47.99 3.66 -19.06
C ALA A 15 47.24 4.75 -18.28
N GLU A 16 47.43 6.03 -18.62
CA GLU A 16 46.71 7.13 -18.02
C GLU A 16 45.21 7.06 -18.31
N SER A 17 44.85 6.74 -19.54
CA SER A 17 43.45 6.57 -19.95
C SER A 17 42.82 5.38 -19.21
N ALA A 18 43.53 4.27 -19.07
CA ALA A 18 43.05 3.10 -18.32
C ALA A 18 42.88 3.43 -16.84
N SER A 19 43.82 4.16 -16.27
CA SER A 19 43.75 4.60 -14.87
C SER A 19 42.55 5.52 -14.63
N ALA A 20 42.29 6.47 -15.52
CA ALA A 20 41.15 7.37 -15.44
C ALA A 20 39.83 6.58 -15.57
N ALA A 21 39.77 5.61 -16.47
CA ALA A 21 38.60 4.73 -16.63
C ALA A 21 38.35 3.91 -15.37
N LEU A 22 39.41 3.40 -14.74
CA LEU A 22 39.28 2.65 -13.48
C LEU A 22 38.78 3.54 -12.34
N GLU A 23 39.23 4.79 -12.27
CA GLU A 23 38.74 5.76 -11.28
C GLU A 23 37.25 6.01 -11.46
N GLU A 24 36.79 6.15 -12.69
CA GLU A 24 35.34 6.31 -12.99
C GLU A 24 34.56 5.09 -12.55
N VAL A 25 35.09 3.89 -12.78
CA VAL A 25 34.46 2.63 -12.37
C VAL A 25 34.37 2.57 -10.84
N VAL A 26 35.44 2.94 -10.13
CA VAL A 26 35.46 2.97 -8.66
C VAL A 26 34.41 3.95 -8.14
N GLU A 27 34.32 5.15 -8.71
CA GLU A 27 33.31 6.13 -8.34
C GLU A 27 31.90 5.61 -8.59
N GLY A 28 31.67 4.97 -9.74
CA GLY A 28 30.40 4.35 -10.07
C GLY A 28 30.01 3.25 -9.08
N ILE A 29 30.98 2.47 -8.64
CA ILE A 29 30.76 1.42 -7.63
C ILE A 29 30.34 2.05 -6.30
N LYS A 30 30.97 3.14 -5.89
CA LYS A 30 30.61 3.88 -4.67
C LYS A 30 29.18 4.41 -4.74
N GLU A 31 28.79 4.98 -5.87
CA GLU A 31 27.44 5.47 -6.11
C GLU A 31 26.42 4.35 -6.02
N ILE A 32 26.72 3.22 -6.65
CA ILE A 32 25.84 2.02 -6.61
C ILE A 32 25.71 1.53 -5.17
N ALA A 33 26.79 1.52 -4.41
CA ALA A 33 26.75 1.09 -3.01
C ALA A 33 25.85 2.01 -2.17
N GLU A 34 25.93 3.31 -2.38
CA GLU A 34 25.07 4.28 -1.70
C GLU A 34 23.60 4.12 -2.11
N GLU A 35 23.36 3.99 -3.39
CA GLU A 35 22.00 3.78 -3.92
C GLU A 35 21.40 2.47 -3.40
N SER A 36 22.22 1.41 -3.31
CA SER A 36 21.80 0.12 -2.77
C SER A 36 21.41 0.24 -1.30
N LYS A 37 22.16 1.01 -0.53
CA LYS A 37 21.86 1.29 0.87
C LYS A 37 20.53 2.04 1.01
N MET A 38 20.34 3.07 0.21
CA MET A 38 19.10 3.85 0.18
C MET A 38 17.91 2.98 -0.21
N LEU A 39 18.09 2.12 -1.22
CA LEU A 39 17.07 1.20 -1.67
C LEU A 39 16.68 0.22 -0.56
N SER A 40 17.66 -0.29 0.18
CA SER A 40 17.44 -1.17 1.32
C SER A 40 16.61 -0.47 2.41
N GLU A 41 16.94 0.78 2.72
CA GLU A 41 16.21 1.59 3.69
C GLU A 41 14.77 1.86 3.24
N GLN A 42 14.59 2.22 1.98
CA GLN A 42 13.27 2.44 1.36
C GLN A 42 12.44 1.17 1.37
N SER A 43 13.07 0.03 1.07
CA SER A 43 12.38 -1.26 1.09
C SER A 43 11.89 -1.61 2.49
N ALA A 44 12.69 -1.32 3.52
CA ALA A 44 12.30 -1.51 4.92
C ALA A 44 11.11 -0.63 5.30
N GLU A 45 11.12 0.63 4.84
CA GLU A 45 9.99 1.56 5.05
C GLU A 45 8.73 1.08 4.35
N GLN A 46 8.87 0.60 3.10
CA GLN A 46 7.76 0.03 2.35
C GLN A 46 7.17 -1.20 3.05
N ALA A 47 8.02 -2.06 3.61
CA ALA A 47 7.56 -3.22 4.37
C ALA A 47 6.72 -2.80 5.57
N ARG A 48 7.15 -1.76 6.29
CA ARG A 48 6.38 -1.21 7.42
C ARG A 48 5.04 -0.61 6.96
N ALA A 49 5.06 0.12 5.84
CA ALA A 49 3.84 0.69 5.26
C ALA A 49 2.86 -0.41 4.85
N MET A 50 3.38 -1.51 4.31
CA MET A 50 2.57 -2.68 3.94
C MET A 50 1.94 -3.34 5.16
N GLU A 51 2.67 -3.46 6.27
CA GLU A 51 2.15 -3.97 7.54
C GLU A 51 1.02 -3.08 8.06
N GLN A 52 1.20 -1.76 7.99
CA GLN A 52 0.15 -0.79 8.38
C GLN A 52 -1.07 -0.91 7.49
N ALA A 53 -0.86 -1.06 6.17
CA ALA A 53 -1.95 -1.24 5.21
C ALA A 53 -2.71 -2.53 5.49
N GLU A 54 -2.01 -3.61 5.80
CA GLU A 54 -2.61 -4.90 6.16
C GLU A 54 -3.47 -4.76 7.42
N SER A 55 -2.94 -4.08 8.44
CA SER A 55 -3.68 -3.79 9.68
C SER A 55 -4.94 -2.98 9.38
N GLY A 56 -4.83 -1.97 8.52
CA GLY A 56 -5.96 -1.14 8.08
C GLY A 56 -7.02 -1.95 7.34
N VAL A 57 -6.60 -2.84 6.46
CA VAL A 57 -7.51 -3.73 5.72
C VAL A 57 -8.24 -4.66 6.69
N ASN A 58 -7.54 -5.21 7.69
CA ASN A 58 -8.14 -6.05 8.72
C ASN A 58 -9.20 -5.28 9.53
N GLN A 59 -8.93 -4.02 9.87
CA GLN A 59 -9.88 -3.15 10.56
C GLN A 59 -11.12 -2.88 9.69
N ILE A 60 -10.91 -2.62 8.40
CA ILE A 60 -12.02 -2.41 7.45
C ILE A 60 -12.87 -3.68 7.35
N SER A 61 -12.23 -4.84 7.33
CA SER A 61 -12.91 -6.14 7.29
C SER A 61 -13.81 -6.32 8.52
N GLU A 62 -13.33 -5.95 9.71
CA GLU A 62 -14.11 -5.98 10.95
C GLU A 62 -15.29 -5.02 10.90
N VAL A 63 -15.09 -3.81 10.38
CA VAL A 63 -16.15 -2.81 10.22
C VAL A 63 -17.21 -3.30 9.24
N VAL A 64 -16.80 -3.92 8.13
CA VAL A 64 -17.71 -4.49 7.14
C VAL A 64 -18.57 -5.58 7.78
N GLN A 65 -17.98 -6.47 8.59
CA GLN A 65 -18.71 -7.52 9.31
C GLN A 65 -19.71 -6.91 10.30
N SER A 66 -19.28 -5.89 11.05
CA SER A 66 -20.15 -5.17 11.99
C SER A 66 -21.30 -4.48 11.26
N ASN A 67 -21.02 -3.86 10.12
CA ASN A 67 -22.04 -3.19 9.32
C ASN A 67 -23.05 -4.20 8.75
N SER A 68 -22.59 -5.37 8.32
CA SER A 68 -23.46 -6.44 7.83
C SER A 68 -24.38 -6.93 8.94
N ALA A 69 -23.85 -7.14 10.13
CA ALA A 69 -24.64 -7.54 11.30
C ALA A 69 -25.67 -6.47 11.67
N ALA A 70 -25.27 -5.20 11.67
CA ALA A 70 -26.16 -4.06 11.94
C ALA A 70 -27.26 -3.96 10.89
N ALA A 71 -26.93 -4.19 9.62
CA ALA A 71 -27.92 -4.16 8.53
C ALA A 71 -28.94 -5.28 8.68
N GLN A 72 -28.50 -6.48 9.06
CA GLN A 72 -29.39 -7.60 9.33
C GLN A 72 -30.32 -7.31 10.51
N GLU A 73 -29.78 -6.74 11.57
CA GLU A 73 -30.56 -6.35 12.75
C GLU A 73 -31.58 -5.26 12.41
N SER A 74 -31.16 -4.26 11.62
CA SER A 74 -32.05 -3.19 11.15
C SER A 74 -33.18 -3.74 10.30
N SER A 75 -32.88 -4.71 9.43
CA SER A 75 -33.86 -5.38 8.58
C SER A 75 -34.89 -6.13 9.43
N ALA A 76 -34.42 -6.89 10.42
CA ALA A 76 -35.28 -7.63 11.35
C ALA A 76 -36.16 -6.68 12.16
N THR A 77 -35.61 -5.57 12.65
CA THR A 77 -36.34 -4.53 13.39
C THR A 77 -37.40 -3.90 12.50
N SER A 78 -37.08 -3.63 11.23
CA SER A 78 -38.03 -3.05 10.27
C SER A 78 -39.20 -4.00 10.01
N GLU A 79 -38.94 -5.30 9.89
CA GLU A 79 -39.96 -6.32 9.72
C GLU A 79 -40.88 -6.39 10.95
N GLU A 80 -40.28 -6.34 12.14
CA GLU A 80 -41.00 -6.33 13.40
C GLU A 80 -41.89 -5.09 13.52
N LEU A 81 -41.34 -3.90 13.21
CA LEU A 81 -42.08 -2.64 13.21
C LEU A 81 -43.25 -2.68 12.21
N SER A 82 -43.03 -3.24 11.05
CA SER A 82 -44.08 -3.40 10.04
C SER A 82 -45.22 -4.28 10.56
N ALA A 83 -44.87 -5.41 11.19
CA ALA A 83 -45.83 -6.32 11.81
C ALA A 83 -46.63 -5.63 12.92
N GLN A 84 -45.96 -4.84 13.77
CA GLN A 84 -46.61 -4.06 14.85
C GLN A 84 -47.53 -3.01 14.26
N ALA A 85 -47.15 -2.34 13.19
CA ALA A 85 -47.95 -1.34 12.51
C ALA A 85 -49.26 -1.96 11.96
N VAL A 86 -49.17 -3.15 11.38
CA VAL A 86 -50.31 -3.91 10.87
C VAL A 86 -51.25 -4.27 12.04
N SER A 87 -50.69 -4.77 13.15
CA SER A 87 -51.43 -5.13 14.34
C SER A 87 -52.17 -3.91 14.93
N LEU A 88 -51.46 -2.78 14.99
CA LEU A 88 -52.04 -1.51 15.50
C LEU A 88 -53.18 -1.04 14.60
N ASN A 89 -53.01 -1.15 13.30
CA ASN A 89 -54.00 -0.77 12.30
C ASN A 89 -55.28 -1.60 12.46
N GLU A 90 -55.13 -2.91 12.71
CA GLU A 90 -56.25 -3.83 12.98
C GLU A 90 -56.96 -3.45 14.25
N LEU A 91 -56.23 -3.11 15.33
CA LEU A 91 -56.81 -2.71 16.59
C LEU A 91 -57.61 -1.40 16.43
N VAL A 92 -57.05 -0.42 15.69
CA VAL A 92 -57.72 0.84 15.41
C VAL A 92 -59.01 0.59 14.59
N GLY A 93 -58.91 -0.30 13.60
CA GLY A 93 -60.08 -0.68 12.80
C GLY A 93 -61.18 -1.29 13.64
N GLN A 94 -60.83 -2.19 14.56
CA GLN A 94 -61.78 -2.80 15.48
C GLN A 94 -62.44 -1.77 16.39
N PHE A 95 -61.62 -0.83 16.88
CA PHE A 95 -62.11 0.25 17.76
C PHE A 95 -63.10 1.16 17.05
N VAL A 96 -62.82 1.53 15.82
CA VAL A 96 -63.72 2.36 14.99
C VAL A 96 -65.03 1.62 14.72
N LEU A 97 -64.97 0.32 14.39
CA LEU A 97 -66.18 -0.50 14.16
C LEU A 97 -67.04 -0.65 15.43
N ARG A 98 -66.41 -0.73 16.60
CA ARG A 98 -67.14 -0.82 17.89
C ARG A 98 -67.84 0.48 18.27
N LYS A 99 -67.37 1.58 17.74
CA LYS A 99 -67.92 2.92 18.06
C LYS A 99 -69.23 3.19 17.34
N ASP A 100 -69.48 2.45 16.25
CA ASP A 100 -70.72 2.52 15.50
C ASP A 100 -71.70 1.47 16.02
#